data_cc008702248aaa71908444a46b888bad
#
_entry.id   cc008702248aaa71908444a46b888bad
#
_cell.length_a   1.000
_cell.length_b   1.000
_cell.length_c   1.000
_cell.angle_alpha   90.00
_cell.angle_beta   90.00
_cell.angle_gamma   90.00
#
_symmetry.space_group_name_H-M   'P 1'
#
loop_
_entity.id
_entity.type
_entity.pdbx_description
1 polymer ?
#
loop_
_entity_poly.entity_id
_entity_poly.type
_entity_poly.pdbx_seq_one_letter_code
_entity_poly.pdbx_strand_id
1 'polypeptide(L)' 'MYTYISTNKREYKLCKSKIILRGGKEAEVFYFIGPNQLLKKGTLYANEMPKGFDVRETRSGHPLVAKSRN' A
#
# COMPACT_ATOMS: atom_id res chain seq x y z
N MET A 1 5.15 -11.58 -1.42
CA MET A 1 4.23 -10.59 -0.84
C MET A 1 4.98 -9.70 0.14
N TYR A 2 4.87 -8.40 -0.04
CA TYR A 2 5.52 -7.45 0.85
C TYR A 2 4.69 -7.24 2.11
N THR A 3 5.31 -7.38 3.26
CA THR A 3 4.65 -7.16 4.54
C THR A 3 5.41 -6.12 5.36
N TYR A 4 4.69 -5.45 6.25
CA TYR A 4 5.26 -4.42 7.10
C TYR A 4 4.72 -4.57 8.51
N ILE A 5 5.62 -4.63 9.49
CA ILE A 5 5.22 -4.69 10.89
C ILE A 5 5.29 -3.28 11.46
N SER A 6 4.13 -2.76 11.83
CA SER A 6 3.99 -1.41 12.33
C SER A 6 4.44 -1.30 13.80
N THR A 7 4.61 -0.07 14.26
CA THR A 7 4.88 0.19 15.67
C THR A 7 3.74 -0.26 16.59
N ASN A 8 2.52 -0.42 16.04
CA ASN A 8 1.39 -0.97 16.79
C ASN A 8 1.43 -2.50 16.89
N LYS A 9 2.51 -3.13 16.40
CA LYS A 9 2.78 -4.58 16.42
C LYS A 9 1.86 -5.40 15.51
N ARG A 10 1.12 -4.74 14.61
CA ARG A 10 0.29 -5.43 13.62
C ARG A 10 1.07 -5.59 12.32
N GLU A 11 0.86 -6.72 11.65
CA GLU A 11 1.44 -6.97 10.35
C GLU A 11 0.47 -6.50 9.27
N TYR A 12 0.98 -5.70 8.33
CA TYR A 12 0.18 -5.20 7.22
C TYR A 12 0.74 -5.76 5.92
N LYS A 13 -0.13 -5.89 4.93
CA LYS A 13 0.24 -6.41 3.62
C LYS A 13 0.10 -5.31 2.58
N LEU A 14 1.11 -5.20 1.73
CA LEU A 14 1.10 -4.21 0.65
C LEU A 14 0.26 -4.73 -0.50
N CYS A 15 -0.64 -3.89 -0.98
CA CYS A 15 -1.53 -4.21 -2.08
C CYS A 15 -1.42 -3.16 -3.17
N LYS A 16 -1.76 -3.54 -4.39
CA LYS A 16 -1.81 -2.64 -5.51
C LYS A 16 -3.12 -2.79 -6.26
N SER A 17 -3.62 -1.68 -6.79
CA SER A 17 -4.85 -1.65 -7.57
C SER A 17 -4.67 -0.71 -8.73
N LYS A 18 -5.27 -1.03 -9.87
CA LYS A 18 -5.28 -0.15 -11.02
C LYS A 18 -6.53 0.71 -10.99
N ILE A 19 -6.35 2.00 -11.22
CA ILE A 19 -7.46 2.93 -11.34
C ILE A 19 -7.38 3.65 -12.69
N ILE A 20 -8.53 4.09 -13.18
CA ILE A 20 -8.59 4.85 -14.41
C ILE A 20 -8.81 6.32 -14.06
N LEU A 21 -7.86 7.16 -14.47
CA LEU A 21 -7.91 8.58 -14.22
C LEU A 21 -8.70 9.29 -15.31
N ARG A 22 -8.98 10.58 -15.11
CA ARG A 22 -9.60 11.41 -16.13
C ARG A 22 -8.78 11.36 -17.41
N GLY A 23 -9.45 11.22 -18.54
CA GLY A 23 -8.79 11.11 -19.85
C GLY A 23 -8.39 9.69 -20.21
N GLY A 24 -8.80 8.70 -19.43
CA GLY A 24 -8.56 7.29 -19.74
C GLY A 24 -7.18 6.78 -19.39
N LYS A 25 -6.38 7.56 -18.66
CA LYS A 25 -5.05 7.11 -18.23
C LYS A 25 -5.17 6.13 -17.06
N GLU A 26 -4.39 5.06 -17.11
CA GLU A 26 -4.33 4.09 -16.03
C GLU A 26 -3.24 4.49 -15.03
N ALA A 27 -3.53 4.28 -13.76
CA ALA A 27 -2.54 4.49 -12.69
C ALA A 27 -2.63 3.34 -11.71
N GLU A 28 -1.49 3.00 -11.10
CA GLU A 28 -1.46 2.02 -10.02
C GLU A 28 -1.38 2.75 -8.70
N VAL A 29 -2.20 2.33 -7.74
CA VAL A 29 -2.15 2.84 -6.38
C VAL A 29 -1.72 1.72 -5.46
N PHE A 30 -0.91 2.05 -4.46
CA PHE A 30 -0.41 1.11 -3.48
C PHE A 30 -0.91 1.51 -2.11
N TYR A 31 -1.31 0.51 -1.31
CA TYR A 31 -1.79 0.77 0.04
C TYR A 31 -1.63 -0.49 0.88
N PHE A 32 -1.72 -0.32 2.20
CA PHE A 32 -1.61 -1.43 3.13
C PHE A 32 -2.98 -1.83 3.66
N ILE A 33 -3.16 -3.12 3.82
CA ILE A 33 -4.33 -3.67 4.49
C ILE A 33 -3.89 -4.39 5.76
N GLY A 34 -4.77 -4.41 6.76
CA GLY A 34 -4.49 -5.05 8.03
C GLY A 34 -4.52 -6.57 7.94
N PRO A 35 -4.11 -7.24 9.02
CA PRO A 35 -3.99 -8.70 9.01
C PRO A 35 -5.32 -9.43 8.82
N ASN A 36 -6.44 -8.81 9.19
CA ASN A 36 -7.75 -9.42 9.07
C ASN A 36 -8.57 -8.91 7.89
N GLN A 37 -7.95 -8.11 7.03
CA GLN A 37 -8.64 -7.57 5.86
C GLN A 37 -8.40 -8.46 4.65
N LEU A 38 -9.44 -8.59 3.83
CA LEU A 38 -9.37 -9.34 2.59
C LEU A 38 -9.16 -8.41 1.41
N LEU A 39 -8.54 -8.91 0.36
CA LEU A 39 -8.37 -8.15 -0.87
C LEU A 39 -9.72 -7.86 -1.52
N LYS A 40 -9.89 -6.64 -1.98
CA LYS A 40 -11.04 -6.28 -2.78
C LYS A 40 -10.87 -6.80 -4.20
N LYS A 41 -11.99 -7.00 -4.89
CA LYS A 41 -11.96 -7.41 -6.29
C LYS A 41 -11.15 -6.40 -7.11
N GLY A 42 -10.27 -6.91 -7.95
CA GLY A 42 -9.40 -6.06 -8.77
C GLY A 42 -8.12 -5.59 -8.10
N THR A 43 -7.88 -6.02 -6.86
CA THR A 43 -6.67 -5.69 -6.11
C THR A 43 -5.78 -6.91 -6.00
N LEU A 44 -4.47 -6.71 -6.08
CA LEU A 44 -3.48 -7.77 -5.96
C LEU A 44 -2.50 -7.47 -4.84
N TYR A 45 -1.90 -8.50 -4.27
CA TYR A 45 -0.77 -8.30 -3.36
C TYR A 45 0.43 -7.82 -4.14
N ALA A 46 1.15 -6.83 -3.61
CA ALA A 46 2.39 -6.37 -4.21
C ALA A 46 3.56 -7.13 -3.59
N ASN A 47 4.57 -7.44 -4.41
CA ASN A 47 5.74 -8.18 -3.96
C ASN A 47 6.82 -7.26 -3.40
N GLU A 48 6.78 -5.99 -3.78
CA GLU A 48 7.79 -5.03 -3.33
C GLU A 48 7.22 -3.62 -3.36
N MET A 49 7.85 -2.74 -2.60
CA MET A 49 7.50 -1.33 -2.57
C MET A 49 7.84 -0.68 -3.91
N PRO A 50 6.97 0.17 -4.48
CA PRO A 50 7.30 0.85 -5.73
C PRO A 50 8.52 1.75 -5.55
N LYS A 51 9.33 1.84 -6.61
CA LYS A 51 10.55 2.64 -6.59
C LYS A 51 10.22 4.11 -6.30
N GLY A 52 10.98 4.71 -5.39
CA GLY A 52 10.79 6.10 -5.01
C GLY A 52 9.73 6.33 -3.95
N PHE A 53 9.24 5.28 -3.31
CA PHE A 53 8.24 5.37 -2.25
C PHE A 53 8.74 4.72 -0.98
N ASP A 54 8.27 5.23 0.16
CA ASP A 54 8.60 4.72 1.47
C ASP A 54 7.33 4.48 2.28
N VAL A 55 7.49 3.76 3.39
CA VAL A 55 6.40 3.55 4.32
C VAL A 55 6.43 4.65 5.37
N ARG A 56 5.28 5.25 5.62
CA ARG A 56 5.08 6.18 6.73
C ARG A 56 3.93 5.69 7.59
N GLU A 57 3.98 6.00 8.87
CA GLU A 57 2.94 5.61 9.80
C GLU A 57 2.14 6.81 10.26
N THR A 58 0.83 6.60 10.43
CA THR A 58 -0.03 7.58 11.07
C THR A 58 0.14 7.51 12.59
N ARG A 59 -0.55 8.39 13.32
CA ARG A 59 -0.51 8.37 14.79
C ARG A 59 -0.96 7.04 15.39
N SER A 60 -1.90 6.38 14.72
CA SER A 60 -2.39 5.08 15.20
C SER A 60 -1.51 3.92 14.75
N GLY A 61 -0.45 4.20 14.02
CA GLY A 61 0.46 3.17 13.52
C GLY A 61 0.04 2.54 12.20
N HIS A 62 -0.96 3.10 11.52
CA HIS A 62 -1.37 2.58 10.22
C HIS A 62 -0.33 2.97 9.15
N PRO A 63 0.25 2.01 8.42
CA PRO A 63 1.26 2.31 7.41
C PRO A 63 0.64 2.89 6.15
N LEU A 64 1.32 3.87 5.57
CA LEU A 64 0.93 4.51 4.32
C LEU A 64 2.09 4.45 3.35
N VAL A 65 1.77 4.33 2.07
CA VAL A 65 2.77 4.43 1.01
C VAL A 65 2.90 5.90 0.65
N ALA A 66 4.09 6.46 0.83
CA ALA A 66 4.34 7.87 0.60
C ALA A 66 5.54 8.05 -0.31
N LYS A 67 5.51 9.10 -1.12
CA LYS A 67 6.63 9.40 -2.01
C LYS A 67 7.86 9.76 -1.20
N SER A 68 8.99 9.12 -1.51
CA SER A 68 10.24 9.40 -0.84
C SER A 68 10.76 10.79 -1.22
N ARG A 69 11.28 11.51 -0.22
CA ARG A 69 11.89 12.81 -0.45
C ARG A 69 13.39 12.64 -0.62
N ASN A 70 13.83 12.51 -1.82
CA ASN A 70 15.28 12.56 -2.11
C ASN A 70 15.50 13.09 -3.49
#